data_d307437525ffd04ec706002f702ba562
#
_entry.id   d307437525ffd04ec706002f702ba562
#
_cell.length_a   1.000
_cell.length_b   1.000
_cell.length_c   1.000
_cell.angle_alpha   90.00
_cell.angle_beta   90.00
_cell.angle_gamma   90.00
#
_symmetry.space_group_name_H-M   'P 1'
#
loop_
_entity.id
_entity.type
_entity.pdbx_description
1 polymer ?
#
loop_
_entity_poly.entity_id
_entity_poly.type
_entity_poly.pdbx_seq_one_letter_code
_entity_poly.pdbx_strand_id
1 'polypeptide(L)'
;MTVAGVTYYLVFDGEAMFALRDIYGGTQLALEAIEPDTREGFAATCAIAALLAERGELLRRRLGYDSGAIPEKDDFLLAVRPFEIVELKRAIMTAIELGYGREVTTPGDEIDEGLAELNQKKTR
;
A
#
# COMPACT_ATOMS: atom_id res chain seq x y z
N MET A 1 0.33 7.64 -4.15
CA MET A 1 -1.08 7.67 -3.70
C MET A 1 -1.41 9.05 -3.16
N THR A 2 -2.51 9.60 -3.58
CA THR A 2 -2.90 10.95 -3.19
C THR A 2 -4.27 10.93 -2.52
N VAL A 3 -4.36 11.55 -1.33
CA VAL A 3 -5.61 11.66 -0.59
C VAL A 3 -5.75 13.10 -0.15
N ALA A 4 -6.89 13.70 -0.49
CA ALA A 4 -7.18 15.11 -0.13
C ALA A 4 -6.06 16.06 -0.54
N GLY A 5 -5.46 15.81 -1.72
CA GLY A 5 -4.41 16.68 -2.24
C GLY A 5 -3.03 16.42 -1.70
N VAL A 6 -2.87 15.48 -0.78
CA VAL A 6 -1.56 15.14 -0.21
C VAL A 6 -1.09 13.82 -0.78
N THR A 7 0.16 13.80 -1.25
CA THR A 7 0.74 12.58 -1.80
C THR A 7 1.46 11.81 -0.71
N TYR A 8 1.17 10.51 -0.65
CA TYR A 8 1.78 9.60 0.31
C TYR A 8 2.48 8.47 -0.46
N TYR A 9 3.54 7.97 0.12
CA TYR A 9 4.34 6.89 -0.46
C TYR A 9 4.22 5.68 0.46
N LEU A 10 3.59 4.62 -0.03
CA LEU A 10 3.37 3.42 0.76
C LEU A 10 4.55 2.49 0.62
N VAL A 11 5.14 2.10 1.73
CA VAL A 11 6.27 1.17 1.74
C VAL A 11 5.99 0.05 2.72
N PHE A 12 6.15 -1.17 2.25
CA PHE A 12 6.01 -2.36 3.09
C PHE A 12 7.39 -2.88 3.40
N ASP A 13 7.93 -2.46 4.54
CA ASP A 13 9.24 -2.91 5.01
C ASP A 13 9.08 -3.97 6.11
N GLY A 14 10.18 -4.39 6.70
CA GLY A 14 10.15 -5.41 7.75
C GLY A 14 9.32 -5.00 8.94
N GLU A 15 9.43 -3.73 9.34
CA GLU A 15 8.66 -3.22 10.46
C GLU A 15 7.16 -3.27 10.18
N ALA A 16 6.76 -2.92 8.95
CA ALA A 16 5.35 -3.02 8.57
C ALA A 16 4.89 -4.47 8.59
N MET A 17 5.72 -5.39 8.13
CA MET A 17 5.38 -6.81 8.13
C MET A 17 5.12 -7.30 9.56
N PHE A 18 5.98 -6.94 10.49
CA PHE A 18 5.80 -7.34 11.88
C PHE A 18 4.59 -6.67 12.51
N ALA A 19 4.33 -5.40 12.17
CA ALA A 19 3.15 -4.71 12.68
C ALA A 19 1.87 -5.39 12.21
N LEU A 20 1.81 -5.80 10.94
CA LEU A 20 0.64 -6.51 10.43
C LEU A 20 0.48 -7.87 11.10
N ARG A 21 1.60 -8.53 11.41
CA ARG A 21 1.53 -9.79 12.14
C ARG A 21 0.98 -9.58 13.55
N ASP A 22 1.43 -8.52 14.21
CA ASP A 22 0.99 -8.25 15.58
C ASP A 22 -0.49 -7.89 15.64
N ILE A 23 -0.99 -7.15 14.64
CA ILE A 23 -2.36 -6.66 14.66
C ILE A 23 -3.33 -7.67 14.07
N TYR A 24 -2.96 -8.29 12.95
CA TYR A 24 -3.87 -9.14 12.18
C TYR A 24 -3.50 -10.62 12.19
N GLY A 25 -2.30 -10.95 12.61
CA GLY A 25 -1.83 -12.32 12.60
C GLY A 25 -0.95 -12.66 11.40
N GLY A 26 -0.78 -11.76 10.46
CA GLY A 26 0.06 -11.95 9.30
C GLY A 26 -0.38 -11.09 8.13
N THR A 27 0.45 -11.04 7.11
CA THR A 27 0.15 -10.21 5.94
C THR A 27 -1.09 -10.70 5.20
N GLN A 28 -1.23 -12.01 5.05
CA GLN A 28 -2.40 -12.55 4.35
C GLN A 28 -3.69 -12.21 5.10
N LEU A 29 -3.67 -12.34 6.42
CA LEU A 29 -4.83 -12.00 7.23
C LEU A 29 -5.14 -10.50 7.18
N ALA A 30 -4.10 -9.68 7.07
CA ALA A 30 -4.31 -8.25 6.90
C ALA A 30 -4.99 -7.94 5.57
N LEU A 31 -4.57 -8.62 4.49
CA LEU A 31 -5.21 -8.45 3.20
C LEU A 31 -6.66 -8.92 3.22
N GLU A 32 -6.94 -9.99 3.96
CA GLU A 32 -8.33 -10.44 4.11
C GLU A 32 -9.16 -9.43 4.90
N ALA A 33 -8.53 -8.74 5.84
CA ALA A 33 -9.24 -7.75 6.65
C ALA A 33 -9.68 -6.53 5.83
N ILE A 34 -8.93 -6.17 4.80
CA ILE A 34 -9.27 -5.00 3.99
C ILE A 34 -10.22 -5.35 2.84
N GLU A 35 -10.41 -6.64 2.56
CA GLU A 35 -11.20 -7.04 1.41
C GLU A 35 -12.69 -6.68 1.50
N PRO A 36 -13.36 -6.91 2.64
CA PRO A 36 -14.80 -6.71 2.69
C PRO A 36 -15.21 -5.26 2.49
N ASP A 37 -16.34 -5.08 1.80
CA ASP A 37 -16.92 -3.76 1.60
C ASP A 37 -17.82 -3.46 2.79
N THR A 38 -17.20 -3.30 3.96
CA THR A 38 -17.88 -3.07 5.22
C THR A 38 -17.19 -1.94 5.96
N ARG A 39 -17.83 -1.47 7.04
CA ARG A 39 -17.20 -0.45 7.87
C ARG A 39 -15.86 -0.93 8.42
N GLU A 40 -15.81 -2.19 8.84
CA GLU A 40 -14.59 -2.77 9.37
C GLU A 40 -13.51 -2.88 8.29
N GLY A 41 -13.90 -3.27 7.08
CA GLY A 41 -12.96 -3.35 5.97
C GLY A 41 -12.42 -1.98 5.58
N PHE A 42 -13.28 -0.97 5.59
CA PHE A 42 -12.87 0.40 5.32
C PHE A 42 -11.89 0.89 6.38
N ALA A 43 -12.22 0.63 7.65
CA ALA A 43 -11.35 1.05 8.75
C ALA A 43 -10.00 0.36 8.68
N ALA A 44 -9.98 -0.94 8.39
CA ALA A 44 -8.73 -1.69 8.25
C ALA A 44 -7.90 -1.15 7.09
N THR A 45 -8.55 -0.81 5.97
CA THR A 45 -7.86 -0.24 4.83
C THR A 45 -7.17 1.06 5.20
N CYS A 46 -7.88 1.95 5.90
CA CYS A 46 -7.31 3.22 6.32
C CYS A 46 -6.16 3.02 7.30
N ALA A 47 -6.31 2.07 8.23
CA ALA A 47 -5.26 1.81 9.21
C ALA A 47 -3.98 1.29 8.55
N ILE A 48 -4.13 0.34 7.63
CA ILE A 48 -2.97 -0.23 6.96
C ILE A 48 -2.34 0.80 6.02
N ALA A 49 -3.15 1.58 5.32
CA ALA A 49 -2.60 2.64 4.47
C ALA A 49 -1.79 3.63 5.29
N ALA A 50 -2.28 4.02 6.47
CA ALA A 50 -1.57 4.95 7.33
C ALA A 50 -0.24 4.36 7.80
N LEU A 51 -0.24 3.08 8.16
CA LEU A 51 0.98 2.41 8.56
C LEU A 51 2.01 2.41 7.44
N LEU A 52 1.60 2.03 6.23
CA LEU A 52 2.54 1.96 5.11
C LEU A 52 3.00 3.35 4.68
N ALA A 53 2.14 4.36 4.81
CA ALA A 53 2.52 5.73 4.50
C ALA A 53 3.53 6.26 5.51
N GLU A 54 3.41 5.88 6.78
CA GLU A 54 4.39 6.23 7.78
C GLU A 54 5.75 5.64 7.41
N ARG A 55 5.76 4.36 7.06
CA ARG A 55 7.02 3.72 6.67
C ARG A 55 7.64 4.39 5.45
N GLY A 56 6.79 4.76 4.49
CA GLY A 56 7.26 5.46 3.30
C GLY A 56 7.87 6.81 3.60
N GLU A 57 7.23 7.56 4.49
CA GLU A 57 7.73 8.89 4.84
C GLU A 57 9.05 8.80 5.61
N LEU A 58 9.16 7.82 6.52
CA LEU A 58 10.41 7.64 7.25
C LEU A 58 11.55 7.26 6.30
N LEU A 59 11.26 6.44 5.30
CA LEU A 59 12.26 6.10 4.31
C LEU A 59 12.68 7.32 3.49
N ARG A 60 11.71 8.13 3.05
CA ARG A 60 12.00 9.33 2.29
C ARG A 60 12.93 10.27 3.06
N ARG A 61 12.65 10.47 4.33
CA ARG A 61 13.50 11.32 5.18
C ARG A 61 14.91 10.76 5.28
N ARG A 62 15.02 9.44 5.39
CA ARG A 62 16.32 8.80 5.48
C ARG A 62 17.12 8.97 4.20
N LEU A 63 16.42 9.03 3.06
CA LEU A 63 17.06 9.22 1.78
C LEU A 63 17.35 10.69 1.47
N GLY A 64 17.00 11.61 2.36
CA GLY A 64 17.34 13.02 2.22
C GLY A 64 16.25 13.89 1.63
N TYR A 65 15.05 13.37 1.44
CA TYR A 65 13.94 14.19 0.97
C TYR A 65 13.38 15.04 2.10
N ASP A 66 12.77 16.16 1.72
CA ASP A 66 12.10 17.02 2.68
C ASP A 66 11.00 16.27 3.40
N SER A 67 10.80 16.60 4.66
CA SER A 67 9.78 15.95 5.48
C SER A 67 8.38 16.25 4.96
N GLY A 68 7.60 15.19 4.77
CA GLY A 68 6.19 15.28 4.46
C GLY A 68 5.36 14.88 5.67
N ALA A 69 4.06 14.79 5.47
CA ALA A 69 3.14 14.43 6.53
C ALA A 69 3.20 12.93 6.82
N ILE A 70 3.07 12.59 8.10
CA ILE A 70 2.87 11.20 8.52
C ILE A 70 1.40 11.11 8.93
N PRO A 71 0.57 10.41 8.16
CA PRO A 71 -0.85 10.33 8.46
C PRO A 71 -1.12 9.31 9.55
N GLU A 72 -2.21 9.54 10.27
CA GLU A 72 -2.75 8.55 11.16
C GLU A 72 -4.01 7.96 10.55
N LYS A 73 -4.47 6.85 11.11
CA LYS A 73 -5.68 6.20 10.61
C LYS A 73 -6.84 7.18 10.49
N ASP A 74 -7.02 8.03 11.51
CA ASP A 74 -8.14 8.96 11.54
C ASP A 74 -8.07 10.00 10.43
N ASP A 75 -6.88 10.36 10.00
CA ASP A 75 -6.73 11.29 8.88
C ASP A 75 -7.35 10.70 7.62
N PHE A 76 -7.14 9.42 7.39
CA PHE A 76 -7.69 8.74 6.24
C PHE A 76 -9.17 8.45 6.40
N LEU A 77 -9.61 8.10 7.62
CA LEU A 77 -11.04 7.89 7.86
C LEU A 77 -11.85 9.13 7.53
N LEU A 78 -11.30 10.30 7.78
CA LEU A 78 -11.98 11.55 7.48
C LEU A 78 -11.87 11.98 6.02
N ALA A 79 -10.75 11.67 5.38
CA ALA A 79 -10.44 12.22 4.07
C ALA A 79 -10.78 11.30 2.89
N VAL A 80 -10.69 9.98 3.08
CA VAL A 80 -10.88 9.03 1.98
C VAL A 80 -12.37 8.91 1.66
N ARG A 81 -12.70 9.14 0.39
CA ARG A 81 -14.09 9.03 -0.05
C ARG A 81 -14.34 7.63 -0.61
N PRO A 82 -15.60 7.20 -0.64
CA PRO A 82 -15.91 5.83 -1.08
C PRO A 82 -15.30 5.43 -2.41
N PHE A 83 -15.30 6.35 -3.39
CA PHE A 83 -14.75 5.98 -4.69
C PHE A 83 -13.22 5.84 -4.69
N GLU A 84 -12.56 6.35 -3.66
CA GLU A 84 -11.11 6.26 -3.56
C GLU A 84 -10.64 4.97 -2.91
N ILE A 85 -11.57 4.23 -2.29
CA ILE A 85 -11.17 3.06 -1.49
C ILE A 85 -10.53 1.97 -2.35
N VAL A 86 -10.97 1.82 -3.59
CA VAL A 86 -10.42 0.81 -4.48
C VAL A 86 -8.96 1.14 -4.81
N GLU A 87 -8.67 2.40 -5.05
CA GLU A 87 -7.31 2.85 -5.30
C GLU A 87 -6.42 2.61 -4.07
N LEU A 88 -6.98 2.87 -2.90
CA LEU A 88 -6.24 2.69 -1.66
C LEU A 88 -5.88 1.22 -1.44
N LYS A 89 -6.85 0.33 -1.65
CA LYS A 89 -6.60 -1.11 -1.53
C LYS A 89 -5.56 -1.58 -2.53
N ARG A 90 -5.62 -1.06 -3.75
CA ARG A 90 -4.66 -1.43 -4.78
C ARG A 90 -3.26 -0.95 -4.41
N ALA A 91 -3.15 0.27 -3.89
CA ALA A 91 -1.86 0.81 -3.47
C ALA A 91 -1.25 -0.04 -2.35
N ILE A 92 -2.08 -0.49 -1.42
CA ILE A 92 -1.63 -1.37 -0.34
C ILE A 92 -1.09 -2.67 -0.90
N MET A 93 -1.85 -3.31 -1.80
CA MET A 93 -1.44 -4.57 -2.38
C MET A 93 -0.15 -4.44 -3.16
N THR A 94 -0.04 -3.37 -3.94
CA THR A 94 1.18 -3.10 -4.71
C THR A 94 2.39 -2.94 -3.79
N ALA A 95 2.24 -2.18 -2.71
CA ALA A 95 3.32 -1.97 -1.78
C ALA A 95 3.77 -3.28 -1.14
N ILE A 96 2.81 -4.12 -0.76
CA ILE A 96 3.12 -5.40 -0.14
C ILE A 96 3.85 -6.32 -1.12
N GLU A 97 3.38 -6.37 -2.36
CA GLU A 97 4.03 -7.21 -3.37
C GLU A 97 5.45 -6.74 -3.63
N LEU A 98 5.65 -5.44 -3.74
CA LEU A 98 6.99 -4.90 -3.93
C LEU A 98 7.88 -5.18 -2.73
N GLY A 99 7.31 -5.11 -1.52
CA GLY A 99 8.07 -5.39 -0.31
C GLY A 99 8.57 -6.81 -0.24
N TYR A 100 7.82 -7.75 -0.81
CA TYR A 100 8.26 -9.13 -0.90
C TYR A 100 9.14 -9.39 -2.12
N GLY A 101 9.43 -8.36 -2.91
CA GLY A 101 10.28 -8.51 -4.07
C GLY A 101 9.58 -9.12 -5.26
N ARG A 102 8.25 -9.15 -5.25
CA ARG A 102 7.49 -9.72 -6.36
C ARG A 102 7.25 -8.69 -7.44
N GLU A 103 7.17 -9.16 -8.67
CA GLU A 103 6.85 -8.30 -9.78
C GLU A 103 5.37 -7.98 -9.76
N VAL A 104 5.05 -6.70 -9.94
CA VAL A 104 3.66 -6.26 -9.93
C VAL A 104 3.18 -6.10 -11.35
N THR A 105 2.06 -6.77 -11.66
CA THR A 105 1.43 -6.67 -12.96
C THR A 105 0.14 -5.91 -12.83
N THR A 106 0.00 -4.85 -13.62
CA THR A 106 -1.23 -4.08 -13.67
C THR A 106 -1.93 -4.36 -14.99
N PRO A 107 -3.21 -4.01 -15.10
CA PRO A 107 -3.92 -4.18 -16.38
C PRO A 107 -3.22 -3.50 -17.55
N GLY A 108 -2.58 -2.35 -17.30
CA GLY A 108 -1.83 -1.68 -18.34
C GLY A 108 -0.61 -2.46 -18.77
N ASP A 109 0.06 -3.07 -17.82
CA ASP A 109 1.23 -3.88 -18.13
C ASP A 109 0.87 -5.12 -18.91
N GLU A 110 -0.31 -5.64 -18.68
CA GLU A 110 -0.76 -6.82 -19.42
C GLU A 110 -1.01 -6.51 -20.87
N ILE A 111 -1.38 -5.29 -21.18
CA ILE A 111 -1.59 -4.89 -22.54
C ILE A 111 -0.27 -4.91 -23.30
N ASP A 112 0.81 -4.61 -22.62
CA ASP A 112 2.14 -4.66 -23.21
C ASP A 112 2.73 -6.05 -23.01
N GLU A 113 2.04 -7.02 -23.53
CA GLU A 113 2.37 -8.40 -23.29
C GLU A 113 3.78 -8.77 -23.70
N GLY A 114 4.19 -8.29 -24.85
CA GLY A 114 5.53 -8.58 -25.32
C GLY A 114 6.58 -8.04 -24.38
N LEU A 115 6.39 -6.82 -23.93
CA LEU A 115 7.31 -6.19 -23.00
C LEU A 115 7.27 -6.92 -21.67
N ALA A 116 6.08 -7.22 -21.19
CA ALA A 116 5.93 -7.94 -19.94
C ALA A 116 6.62 -9.29 -20.00
N GLU A 117 6.51 -9.97 -21.11
CA GLU A 117 7.18 -11.26 -21.29
C GLU A 117 8.68 -11.12 -21.25
N LEU A 118 9.20 -10.10 -21.90
CA LEU A 118 10.62 -9.86 -21.86
C LEU A 118 11.10 -9.62 -20.44
N ASN A 119 10.39 -8.80 -19.72
CA ASN A 119 10.73 -8.53 -18.34
C ASN A 119 10.65 -9.79 -17.52
N GLN A 120 9.63 -10.59 -17.76
CA GLN A 120 9.47 -11.84 -17.07
C GLN A 120 10.60 -12.79 -17.35
N LYS A 121 11.02 -12.88 -18.58
CA LYS A 121 12.13 -13.76 -18.92
C LYS A 121 13.40 -13.31 -18.26
N LYS A 122 13.57 -12.02 -18.06
CA LYS A 122 14.75 -11.53 -17.38
C LYS A 122 14.72 -11.82 -15.89
N THR A 123 13.53 -11.76 -15.32
CA THR A 123 13.38 -11.89 -13.88
C THR A 123 13.17 -13.32 -13.42
N ARG A 124 12.90 -14.17 -14.35
CA ARG A 124 12.70 -15.57 -14.03
C ARG A 124 13.90 -16.36 -14.42
#